data_4e747078194ae573b0a98cf43cc51371
#
_entry.id   4e747078194ae573b0a98cf43cc51371
#
_cell.length_a   1.000
_cell.length_b   1.000
_cell.length_c   1.000
_cell.angle_alpha   90.00
_cell.angle_beta   90.00
_cell.angle_gamma   90.00
#
_symmetry.space_group_name_H-M   'P 1'
#
loop_
_entity.id
_entity.type
_entity.pdbx_description
1 polymer ?
#
loop_
_entity_poly.entity_id
_entity_poly.type
_entity_poly.pdbx_seq_one_letter_code
_entity_poly.pdbx_strand_id
1 'polypeptide(L)'
;MRHNLGRVVATAAVAAAVAHHQITALLDRHAAGDWGDLSEDARDANDEASRTGDGRIFSSYATTEHGTLWIITDDIRGEGEWPITTVMFPDDY
;
A
#
# COMPACT_ATOMS: atom_id res chain seq x y z
N MET A 1 -2.85 -11.89 8.72
CA MET A 1 -1.39 -12.07 8.60
C MET A 1 -0.76 -10.79 8.07
N ARG A 2 0.31 -10.33 8.70
CA ARG A 2 0.99 -9.11 8.24
C ARG A 2 2.07 -9.50 7.23
N HIS A 3 2.26 -8.66 6.23
CA HIS A 3 3.34 -8.85 5.27
C HIS A 3 4.40 -7.75 5.44
N ASN A 4 5.59 -8.03 4.95
CA ASN A 4 6.72 -7.11 5.05
C ASN A 4 6.56 -5.97 4.05
N LEU A 5 6.54 -4.73 4.54
CA LEU A 5 6.46 -3.54 3.69
C LEU A 5 7.81 -3.13 3.12
N GLY A 6 8.89 -3.60 3.72
CA GLY A 6 10.24 -3.22 3.31
C GLY A 6 10.48 -1.73 3.48
N ARG A 7 11.08 -1.13 2.48
CA ARG A 7 11.32 0.31 2.47
C ARG A 7 10.02 1.06 2.14
N VAL A 8 9.64 1.99 2.99
CA VAL A 8 8.43 2.78 2.80
C VAL A 8 8.80 4.16 2.31
N VAL A 9 8.18 4.59 1.22
CA VAL A 9 8.36 5.92 0.66
C VAL A 9 7.01 6.54 0.37
N ALA A 10 6.94 7.87 0.37
CA ALA A 10 5.75 8.61 -0.02
C ALA A 10 6.11 9.57 -1.14
N THR A 11 5.20 9.79 -2.08
CA THR A 11 5.42 10.80 -3.11
C THR A 11 5.50 12.18 -2.47
N ALA A 12 6.13 13.13 -3.16
CA ALA A 12 6.26 14.49 -2.68
C ALA A 12 4.89 15.12 -2.39
N ALA A 13 3.90 14.83 -3.23
CA ALA A 13 2.54 15.34 -3.06
C ALA A 13 1.91 14.82 -1.77
N VAL A 14 2.04 13.53 -1.48
CA VAL A 14 1.52 12.93 -0.25
C VAL A 14 2.27 13.48 0.96
N ALA A 15 3.59 13.53 0.90
CA ALA A 15 4.41 14.02 2.01
C ALA A 15 4.08 15.46 2.37
N ALA A 16 3.72 16.29 1.38
CA ALA A 16 3.38 17.68 1.59
C ALA A 16 1.95 17.88 2.14
N ALA A 17 1.02 16.99 1.80
CA ALA A 17 -0.41 17.21 2.09
C ALA A 17 -0.93 16.39 3.26
N VAL A 18 -0.41 15.18 3.48
CA VAL A 18 -1.00 14.21 4.42
C VAL A 18 -0.15 14.13 5.69
N ALA A 19 -0.80 14.23 6.84
CA ALA A 19 -0.10 14.17 8.11
C ALA A 19 0.53 12.78 8.32
N HIS A 20 1.70 12.75 8.94
CA HIS A 20 2.46 11.52 9.16
C HIS A 20 1.64 10.45 9.89
N HIS A 21 0.88 10.84 10.92
CA HIS A 21 0.08 9.87 11.67
C HIS A 21 -1.02 9.22 10.83
N GLN A 22 -1.56 9.95 9.84
CA GLN A 22 -2.56 9.41 8.93
C GLN A 22 -1.93 8.40 7.97
N ILE A 23 -0.73 8.71 7.47
CA ILE A 23 0.02 7.78 6.62
C ILE A 23 0.34 6.50 7.37
N THR A 24 0.81 6.62 8.62
CA THR A 24 1.14 5.46 9.45
C THR A 24 -0.08 4.57 9.70
N ALA A 25 -1.24 5.18 9.98
CA ALA A 25 -2.47 4.43 10.20
C ALA A 25 -2.88 3.62 8.96
N LEU A 26 -2.75 4.22 7.77
CA LEU A 26 -3.07 3.52 6.53
C LEU A 26 -2.06 2.43 6.20
N LEU A 27 -0.78 2.66 6.48
CA LEU A 27 0.25 1.63 6.32
C LEU A 27 -0.01 0.42 7.22
N ASP A 28 -0.48 0.65 8.45
CA ASP A 28 -0.84 -0.44 9.36
C ASP A 28 -1.99 -1.27 8.79
N ARG A 29 -2.99 -0.61 8.19
CA ARG A 29 -4.10 -1.32 7.53
C ARG A 29 -3.59 -2.16 6.36
N HIS A 30 -2.76 -1.57 5.52
CA HIS A 30 -2.17 -2.24 4.37
C HIS A 30 -1.35 -3.46 4.80
N ALA A 31 -0.52 -3.32 5.80
CA ALA A 31 0.31 -4.42 6.32
C ALA A 31 -0.53 -5.55 6.91
N ALA A 32 -1.69 -5.22 7.46
CA ALA A 32 -2.57 -6.21 8.10
C ALA A 32 -3.54 -6.89 7.13
N GLY A 33 -3.52 -6.52 5.84
CA GLY A 33 -4.40 -7.11 4.84
C GLY A 33 -5.75 -6.41 4.70
N ASP A 34 -5.89 -5.21 5.24
CA ASP A 34 -7.08 -4.39 5.03
C ASP A 34 -6.85 -3.51 3.79
N TRP A 35 -7.31 -3.99 2.65
CA TRP A 35 -7.02 -3.40 1.35
C TRP A 35 -7.86 -2.16 1.02
N GLY A 36 -8.81 -1.80 1.86
CA GLY A 36 -9.67 -0.64 1.63
C GLY A 36 -10.72 -0.89 0.55
N ASP A 37 -10.91 0.09 -0.32
CA ASP A 37 -11.96 0.09 -1.34
C ASP A 37 -11.49 -0.55 -2.65
N LEU A 38 -11.43 -1.86 -2.67
CA LEU A 38 -11.07 -2.62 -3.87
C LEU A 38 -12.23 -3.51 -4.32
N SER A 39 -12.24 -3.86 -5.60
CA SER A 39 -13.12 -4.89 -6.12
C SER A 39 -12.75 -6.23 -5.50
N GLU A 40 -13.68 -7.18 -5.57
CA GLU A 40 -13.44 -8.54 -5.06
C GLU A 40 -12.27 -9.19 -5.78
N ASP A 41 -12.18 -9.03 -7.10
CA ASP A 41 -11.07 -9.59 -7.88
C ASP A 41 -9.72 -9.01 -7.45
N ALA A 42 -9.66 -7.71 -7.19
CA ALA A 42 -8.43 -7.07 -6.73
C ALA A 42 -8.05 -7.53 -5.32
N ARG A 43 -9.04 -7.73 -4.43
CA ARG A 43 -8.80 -8.27 -3.10
C ARG A 43 -8.24 -9.68 -3.18
N ASP A 44 -8.81 -10.52 -4.05
CA ASP A 44 -8.35 -11.90 -4.24
C ASP A 44 -6.91 -11.93 -4.77
N ALA A 45 -6.58 -11.04 -5.69
CA ALA A 45 -5.22 -10.92 -6.22
C ALA A 45 -4.22 -10.53 -5.13
N ASN A 46 -4.61 -9.60 -4.24
CA ASN A 46 -3.78 -9.21 -3.10
C ASN A 46 -3.57 -10.37 -2.12
N ASP A 47 -4.65 -11.07 -1.80
CA ASP A 47 -4.58 -12.21 -0.88
C ASP A 47 -3.66 -13.29 -1.43
N GLU A 48 -3.74 -13.55 -2.72
CA GLU A 48 -2.85 -14.49 -3.39
C GLU A 48 -1.39 -14.03 -3.33
N ALA A 49 -1.13 -12.76 -3.67
CA ALA A 49 0.22 -12.20 -3.63
C ALA A 49 0.80 -12.21 -2.21
N SER A 50 -0.02 -11.90 -1.21
CA SER A 50 0.38 -11.92 0.19
C SER A 50 0.73 -13.32 0.66
N ARG A 51 -0.03 -14.31 0.20
CA ARG A 51 0.17 -15.72 0.57
C ARG A 51 1.41 -16.31 -0.08
N THR A 52 1.65 -15.98 -1.36
CA THR A 52 2.77 -16.56 -2.12
C THR A 52 4.07 -15.77 -1.99
N GLY A 53 3.99 -14.52 -1.57
CA GLY A 53 5.16 -13.64 -1.53
C GLY A 53 5.61 -13.17 -2.90
N ASP A 54 4.72 -13.20 -3.89
CA ASP A 54 5.06 -12.90 -5.28
C ASP A 54 4.06 -11.91 -5.87
N GLY A 55 4.56 -10.94 -6.62
CA GLY A 55 3.75 -9.95 -7.30
C GLY A 55 3.66 -8.63 -6.54
N ARG A 56 2.55 -7.95 -6.73
CA ARG A 56 2.29 -6.62 -6.19
C ARG A 56 1.08 -6.66 -5.27
N ILE A 57 1.14 -5.91 -4.19
CA ILE A 57 0.00 -5.69 -3.29
C ILE A 57 -0.42 -4.24 -3.38
N PHE A 58 -1.73 -4.01 -3.55
CA PHE A 58 -2.30 -2.70 -3.79
C PHE A 58 -3.48 -2.44 -2.86
N SER A 59 -3.49 -1.28 -2.20
CA SER A 59 -4.61 -0.84 -1.38
C SER A 59 -5.09 0.53 -1.84
N SER A 60 -6.39 0.78 -1.67
CA SER A 60 -7.03 2.05 -2.00
C SER A 60 -7.87 2.51 -0.82
N TYR A 61 -7.55 3.67 -0.26
CA TYR A 61 -8.23 4.19 0.92
C TYR A 61 -8.87 5.55 0.63
N ALA A 62 -10.16 5.68 0.96
CA ALA A 62 -10.83 6.97 0.89
C ALA A 62 -10.52 7.74 2.17
N THR A 63 -10.10 8.99 2.02
CA THR A 63 -9.89 9.88 3.14
C THR A 63 -10.89 11.03 3.05
N THR A 64 -11.22 11.65 4.19
CA THR A 64 -12.17 12.76 4.22
C THR A 64 -11.55 14.07 3.74
N GLU A 65 -10.26 14.25 3.92
CA GLU A 65 -9.58 15.53 3.62
C GLU A 65 -8.78 15.52 2.33
N HIS A 66 -8.35 14.35 1.89
CA HIS A 66 -7.36 14.26 0.80
C HIS A 66 -7.84 13.40 -0.37
N GLY A 67 -9.09 12.93 -0.34
CA GLY A 67 -9.59 12.01 -1.36
C GLY A 67 -8.96 10.64 -1.24
N THR A 68 -8.73 9.99 -2.36
CA THR A 68 -8.21 8.62 -2.39
C THR A 68 -6.69 8.61 -2.28
N LEU A 69 -6.17 7.72 -1.44
CA LEU A 69 -4.74 7.42 -1.35
C LEU A 69 -4.52 5.96 -1.73
N TRP A 70 -3.47 5.70 -2.49
CA TRP A 70 -3.05 4.36 -2.86
C TRP A 70 -1.79 3.97 -2.12
N ILE A 71 -1.70 2.71 -1.71
CA ILE A 71 -0.48 2.14 -1.15
C ILE A 71 -0.14 0.89 -1.96
N ILE A 72 1.06 0.86 -2.53
CA ILE A 72 1.49 -0.23 -3.39
C ILE A 72 2.79 -0.80 -2.87
N THR A 73 2.83 -2.12 -2.65
CA THR A 73 4.06 -2.84 -2.31
C THR A 73 4.50 -3.65 -3.52
N ASP A 74 5.66 -3.33 -4.05
CA ASP A 74 6.25 -4.02 -5.20
C ASP A 74 7.36 -4.96 -4.75
N ASP A 75 7.61 -5.99 -5.55
CA ASP A 75 8.71 -6.92 -5.35
C ASP A 75 8.70 -7.57 -3.98
N ILE A 76 7.52 -8.03 -3.55
CA ILE A 76 7.33 -8.59 -2.21
C ILE A 76 8.17 -9.85 -1.96
N ARG A 77 8.60 -10.52 -3.03
CA ARG A 77 9.51 -11.65 -2.91
C ARG A 77 10.93 -11.19 -2.56
N GLY A 78 11.34 -10.06 -3.12
CA GLY A 78 12.57 -9.38 -2.74
C GLY A 78 13.86 -10.15 -2.95
N GLU A 79 14.10 -10.73 -4.07
CA GLU A 79 15.27 -11.57 -4.39
C GLU A 79 16.61 -10.96 -3.99
N GLY A 80 16.90 -10.93 -2.67
CA GLY A 80 18.09 -10.30 -2.11
C GLY A 80 17.93 -8.82 -1.81
N GLU A 81 16.80 -8.24 -2.16
CA GLU A 81 16.46 -6.85 -1.89
C GLU A 81 15.17 -6.76 -1.09
N TRP A 82 15.02 -5.66 -0.35
CA TRP A 82 13.80 -5.43 0.40
C TRP A 82 12.70 -4.97 -0.56
N PRO A 83 11.45 -5.35 -0.31
CA PRO A 83 10.34 -4.78 -1.09
C PRO A 83 10.25 -3.28 -0.85
N ILE A 84 9.55 -2.59 -1.73
CA ILE A 84 9.33 -1.14 -1.63
C ILE A 84 7.83 -0.90 -1.56
N THR A 85 7.40 -0.14 -0.54
CA THR A 85 6.02 0.27 -0.38
C THR A 85 5.93 1.77 -0.61
N THR A 86 5.08 2.18 -1.56
CA THR A 86 4.90 3.58 -1.93
C THR A 86 3.49 4.04 -1.57
N VAL A 87 3.41 5.17 -0.87
CA VAL A 87 2.15 5.87 -0.59
C VAL A 87 2.02 7.00 -1.61
N MET A 88 0.91 7.03 -2.35
CA MET A 88 0.74 7.98 -3.44
C MET A 88 -0.72 8.40 -3.61
N PHE A 89 -0.95 9.53 -4.26
CA PHE A 89 -2.25 9.83 -4.83
C PHE A 89 -2.39 9.09 -6.16
N PRO A 90 -3.61 8.74 -6.58
CA PRO A 90 -3.80 8.09 -7.88
C PRO A 90 -3.16 8.84 -9.05
N ASP A 91 -3.17 10.17 -9.00
CA ASP A 91 -2.58 11.01 -10.05
C ASP A 91 -1.04 10.95 -10.07
N ASP A 92 -0.43 10.45 -9.02
CA ASP A 92 1.04 10.32 -8.94
C ASP A 92 1.53 9.05 -9.65
N TYR A 93 0.61 8.18 -10.00
CA TYR A 93 0.95 6.88 -10.60
C TYR A 93 1.31 6.99 -12.10
#